data_88848dcb60b92a74a79f89698c45a0db
#
_entry.id   88848dcb60b92a74a79f89698c45a0db
#
_cell.length_a   1.000
_cell.length_b   1.000
_cell.length_c   1.000
_cell.angle_alpha   90.00
_cell.angle_beta   90.00
_cell.angle_gamma   90.00
#
_symmetry.space_group_name_H-M   'P 1'
#
loop_
_entity.id
_entity.type
_entity.pdbx_description
1 polymer ?
#
loop_
_entity_poly.entity_id
_entity_poly.type
_entity_poly.pdbx_seq_one_letter_code
_entity_poly.pdbx_strand_id
1 'polypeptide(L)'
;RKGKKIKETAFYEDKVKVTPRGNAYCIGNGPSRKGFDLNKLKDTGQTYGCNALYRDFIPDFIFSVDTKMTVKMIEDKVYEKCIHYAPSLEVNRPHGKGKLHLIPKNPYWISGNVAFWTAGVHGHRNIYLIGYDFREYGKGELNNIYQDTDNYGERNNDSIFDGWLKQFRDMLKMRPYVN
;
A
#
# COMPACT_ATOMS: atom_id res chain seq x y z
N ARG A 1 26.91 -0.11 26.01
CA ARG A 1 25.97 -0.71 25.02
C ARG A 1 26.25 -0.05 23.68
N LYS A 2 26.89 -0.77 22.73
CA LYS A 2 27.12 -0.28 21.38
C LYS A 2 25.76 -0.19 20.68
N GLY A 3 25.30 1.01 20.38
CA GLY A 3 24.10 1.24 19.59
C GLY A 3 24.22 0.53 18.23
N LYS A 4 23.27 -0.35 17.90
CA LYS A 4 23.15 -0.87 16.55
C LYS A 4 22.91 0.32 15.62
N LYS A 5 23.88 0.64 14.74
CA LYS A 5 23.63 1.52 13.60
C LYS A 5 22.45 0.95 12.84
N ILE A 6 21.36 1.68 12.80
CA ILE A 6 20.24 1.39 11.87
C ILE A 6 20.87 1.48 10.49
N LYS A 7 20.97 0.35 9.79
CA LYS A 7 21.39 0.35 8.38
C LYS A 7 20.45 1.31 7.67
N GLU A 8 21.01 2.35 7.05
CA GLU A 8 20.25 3.21 6.14
C GLU A 8 19.52 2.29 5.16
N THR A 9 18.21 2.36 5.19
CA THR A 9 17.37 1.56 4.30
C THR A 9 17.67 2.04 2.89
N ALA A 10 18.29 1.20 2.10
CA ALA A 10 18.66 1.56 0.73
C ALA A 10 17.42 2.04 -0.03
N PHE A 11 17.52 3.21 -0.62
CA PHE A 11 16.55 3.65 -1.60
C PHE A 11 16.77 2.85 -2.88
N TYR A 12 15.72 2.29 -3.41
CA TYR A 12 15.75 1.64 -4.72
C TYR A 12 15.18 2.60 -5.76
N GLU A 13 15.83 2.66 -6.91
CA GLU A 13 15.26 3.36 -8.05
C GLU A 13 14.02 2.59 -8.53
N ASP A 14 12.90 3.32 -8.71
CA ASP A 14 11.73 2.73 -9.33
C ASP A 14 12.02 2.46 -10.82
N LYS A 15 11.96 1.21 -11.21
CA LYS A 15 12.17 0.77 -12.60
C LYS A 15 10.95 1.02 -13.48
N VAL A 16 9.79 1.23 -12.86
CA VAL A 16 8.55 1.56 -13.59
C VAL A 16 8.58 3.03 -13.93
N LYS A 17 8.62 3.36 -15.22
CA LYS A 17 8.55 4.75 -15.68
C LYS A 17 7.08 5.15 -15.73
N VAL A 18 6.69 6.03 -14.81
CA VAL A 18 5.32 6.53 -14.69
C VAL A 18 5.27 7.99 -15.07
N THR A 19 4.35 8.33 -15.97
CA THR A 19 3.96 9.72 -16.22
C THR A 19 2.75 10.01 -15.35
N PRO A 20 2.84 10.96 -14.39
CA PRO A 20 1.70 11.27 -13.52
C PRO A 20 0.55 11.82 -14.36
N ARG A 21 -0.63 11.25 -14.17
CA ARG A 21 -1.87 11.62 -14.85
C ARG A 21 -2.90 12.08 -13.84
N GLY A 22 -3.20 13.37 -13.83
CA GLY A 22 -4.18 13.95 -12.91
C GLY A 22 -3.78 13.79 -11.43
N ASN A 23 -4.77 13.49 -10.60
CA ASN A 23 -4.58 13.25 -9.17
C ASN A 23 -4.08 11.82 -8.90
N ALA A 24 -3.50 11.58 -7.72
CA ALA A 24 -3.31 10.23 -7.20
C ALA A 24 -4.39 9.92 -6.15
N TYR A 25 -4.93 8.72 -6.22
CA TYR A 25 -5.89 8.20 -5.24
C TYR A 25 -5.30 6.97 -4.56
N CYS A 26 -4.89 7.13 -3.32
CA CYS A 26 -4.40 6.03 -2.49
C CYS A 26 -5.58 5.39 -1.76
N ILE A 27 -5.81 4.12 -2.04
CA ILE A 27 -7.01 3.38 -1.60
C ILE A 27 -6.59 2.34 -0.57
N GLY A 28 -6.90 2.62 0.69
CA GLY A 28 -6.79 1.70 1.81
C GLY A 28 -8.02 0.80 1.94
N ASN A 29 -8.01 -0.05 2.96
CA ASN A 29 -9.06 -1.03 3.20
C ASN A 29 -9.90 -0.71 4.45
N GLY A 30 -9.84 0.52 4.93
CA GLY A 30 -10.63 0.98 6.07
C GLY A 30 -12.12 1.10 5.72
N PRO A 31 -12.99 0.90 6.73
CA PRO A 31 -14.45 0.93 6.56
C PRO A 31 -15.00 2.25 6.03
N SER A 32 -14.30 3.38 6.22
CA SER A 32 -14.76 4.69 5.76
C SER A 32 -14.99 4.78 4.24
N ARG A 33 -14.35 3.89 3.44
CA ARG A 33 -14.62 3.83 2.00
C ARG A 33 -15.82 2.98 1.59
N LYS A 34 -16.50 2.33 2.56
CA LYS A 34 -17.64 1.46 2.25
C LYS A 34 -18.75 2.22 1.52
N GLY A 35 -19.19 1.69 0.39
CA GLY A 35 -20.23 2.33 -0.43
C GLY A 35 -19.71 3.41 -1.41
N PHE A 36 -18.41 3.72 -1.39
CA PHE A 36 -17.82 4.62 -2.38
C PHE A 36 -17.54 3.87 -3.70
N ASP A 37 -18.03 4.39 -4.81
CA ASP A 37 -17.76 3.85 -6.15
C ASP A 37 -16.37 4.24 -6.63
N LEU A 38 -15.42 3.31 -6.50
CA LEU A 38 -14.01 3.52 -6.87
C LEU A 38 -13.80 3.71 -8.38
N ASN A 39 -14.75 3.28 -9.24
CA ASN A 39 -14.60 3.43 -10.68
C ASN A 39 -14.61 4.91 -11.11
N LYS A 40 -15.26 5.78 -10.34
CA LYS A 40 -15.27 7.23 -10.57
C LYS A 40 -13.87 7.88 -10.52
N LEU A 41 -12.89 7.19 -9.93
CA LEU A 41 -11.53 7.71 -9.78
C LEU A 41 -10.69 7.56 -11.04
N LYS A 42 -10.97 6.55 -11.87
CA LYS A 42 -10.14 6.18 -13.03
C LYS A 42 -10.04 7.27 -14.09
N ASP A 43 -11.10 8.06 -14.25
CA ASP A 43 -11.16 9.12 -15.26
C ASP A 43 -10.45 10.40 -14.81
N THR A 44 -10.20 10.56 -13.50
CA THR A 44 -9.69 11.79 -12.91
C THR A 44 -8.26 11.70 -12.41
N GLY A 45 -7.65 10.50 -12.42
CA GLY A 45 -6.27 10.32 -11.98
C GLY A 45 -5.79 8.89 -11.99
N GLN A 46 -4.72 8.63 -11.28
CA GLN A 46 -4.11 7.31 -11.12
C GLN A 46 -4.42 6.74 -9.74
N THR A 47 -4.65 5.44 -9.68
CA THR A 47 -5.12 4.72 -8.48
C THR A 47 -4.03 3.83 -7.92
N TYR A 48 -3.82 3.92 -6.61
CA TYR A 48 -2.80 3.20 -5.84
C TYR A 48 -3.48 2.41 -4.74
N GLY A 49 -3.51 1.10 -4.86
CA GLY A 49 -4.19 0.23 -3.93
C GLY A 49 -3.25 -0.65 -3.11
N CYS A 50 -3.80 -1.38 -2.14
CA CYS A 50 -3.02 -2.30 -1.34
C CYS A 50 -3.78 -3.59 -1.02
N ASN A 51 -3.01 -4.67 -0.93
CA ASN A 51 -3.47 -5.97 -0.43
C ASN A 51 -4.76 -6.45 -1.15
N ALA A 52 -5.82 -6.78 -0.40
CA ALA A 52 -7.04 -7.39 -0.94
C ALA A 52 -7.93 -6.48 -1.78
N LEU A 53 -7.56 -5.21 -1.98
CA LEU A 53 -8.36 -4.27 -2.82
C LEU A 53 -8.71 -4.85 -4.19
N TYR A 54 -7.81 -5.64 -4.79
CA TYR A 54 -8.02 -6.26 -6.11
C TYR A 54 -9.27 -7.13 -6.21
N ARG A 55 -9.84 -7.55 -5.08
CA ARG A 55 -11.07 -8.37 -5.04
C ARG A 55 -12.30 -7.58 -5.49
N ASP A 56 -12.31 -6.27 -5.23
CA ASP A 56 -13.41 -5.36 -5.55
C ASP A 56 -13.07 -4.39 -6.67
N PHE A 57 -11.79 -4.00 -6.78
CA PHE A 57 -11.34 -2.97 -7.68
C PHE A 57 -9.89 -3.21 -8.12
N ILE A 58 -9.63 -3.16 -9.41
CA ILE A 58 -8.26 -3.24 -9.96
C ILE A 58 -7.71 -1.83 -10.13
N PRO A 59 -6.75 -1.42 -9.28
CA PRO A 59 -6.09 -0.12 -9.40
C PRO A 59 -5.03 -0.12 -10.52
N ASP A 60 -4.45 1.05 -10.85
CA ASP A 60 -3.30 1.12 -11.76
C ASP A 60 -2.05 0.48 -11.11
N PHE A 61 -1.86 0.71 -9.81
CA PHE A 61 -0.75 0.19 -9.02
C PHE A 61 -1.25 -0.46 -7.74
N ILE A 62 -0.73 -1.64 -7.41
CA ILE A 62 -1.09 -2.33 -6.17
C ILE A 62 0.15 -2.74 -5.39
N PHE A 63 0.07 -2.69 -4.07
CA PHE A 63 1.17 -2.91 -3.14
C PHE A 63 0.85 -4.00 -2.13
N SER A 64 1.80 -4.91 -1.92
CA SER A 64 1.75 -5.89 -0.84
C SER A 64 3.13 -6.02 -0.20
N VAL A 65 3.20 -5.90 1.14
CA VAL A 65 4.45 -6.06 1.91
C VAL A 65 4.49 -7.37 2.69
N ASP A 66 3.35 -7.99 2.87
CA ASP A 66 3.20 -9.27 3.57
C ASP A 66 3.35 -10.43 2.58
N THR A 67 4.24 -11.39 2.90
CA THR A 67 4.52 -12.56 2.05
C THR A 67 3.27 -13.35 1.71
N LYS A 68 2.43 -13.65 2.72
CA LYS A 68 1.24 -14.49 2.53
C LYS A 68 0.25 -13.83 1.56
N MET A 69 0.03 -12.52 1.72
CA MET A 69 -0.82 -11.75 0.81
C MET A 69 -0.20 -11.66 -0.58
N THR A 70 1.11 -11.40 -0.69
CA THR A 70 1.81 -11.32 -1.98
C THR A 70 1.70 -12.62 -2.77
N VAL A 71 1.90 -13.76 -2.11
CA VAL A 71 1.76 -15.08 -2.75
C VAL A 71 0.34 -15.29 -3.25
N LYS A 72 -0.68 -15.01 -2.42
CA LYS A 72 -2.08 -15.11 -2.82
C LYS A 72 -2.41 -14.23 -4.03
N MET A 73 -1.91 -13.00 -4.07
CA MET A 73 -2.12 -12.10 -5.21
C MET A 73 -1.43 -12.60 -6.49
N ILE A 74 -0.30 -13.30 -6.37
CA ILE A 74 0.35 -13.94 -7.53
C ILE A 74 -0.47 -15.12 -8.03
N GLU A 75 -0.99 -15.96 -7.15
CA GLU A 75 -1.89 -17.06 -7.49
C GLU A 75 -3.15 -16.58 -8.21
N ASP A 76 -3.71 -15.45 -7.77
CA ASP A 76 -4.87 -14.79 -8.38
C ASP A 76 -4.51 -13.96 -9.63
N LYS A 77 -3.24 -14.00 -10.06
CA LYS A 77 -2.71 -13.34 -11.26
C LYS A 77 -2.96 -11.83 -11.31
N VAL A 78 -2.88 -11.17 -10.16
CA VAL A 78 -3.11 -9.73 -10.05
C VAL A 78 -2.11 -8.93 -10.90
N TYR A 79 -0.87 -9.42 -11.01
CA TYR A 79 0.20 -8.83 -11.83
C TYR A 79 -0.11 -8.80 -13.35
N GLU A 80 -1.09 -9.56 -13.82
CA GLU A 80 -1.55 -9.51 -15.22
C GLU A 80 -2.56 -8.37 -15.45
N LYS A 81 -3.12 -7.81 -14.38
CA LYS A 81 -4.20 -6.82 -14.43
C LYS A 81 -3.74 -5.41 -14.08
N CYS A 82 -2.71 -5.28 -13.27
CA CYS A 82 -2.14 -4.01 -12.83
C CYS A 82 -0.67 -4.18 -12.42
N ILE A 83 0.04 -3.07 -12.21
CA ILE A 83 1.43 -3.09 -11.76
C ILE A 83 1.47 -3.44 -10.27
N HIS A 84 2.03 -4.62 -9.95
CA HIS A 84 2.12 -5.13 -8.59
C HIS A 84 3.51 -4.92 -8.00
N TYR A 85 3.59 -4.11 -6.94
CA TYR A 85 4.81 -3.83 -6.18
C TYR A 85 4.90 -4.69 -4.93
N ALA A 86 6.11 -5.22 -4.66
CA ALA A 86 6.40 -6.01 -3.47
C ALA A 86 7.84 -5.77 -2.95
N PRO A 87 8.18 -6.20 -1.71
CA PRO A 87 9.53 -6.11 -1.18
C PRO A 87 10.53 -6.95 -1.99
N SER A 88 11.81 -6.58 -1.89
CA SER A 88 12.90 -7.26 -2.62
C SER A 88 12.94 -8.77 -2.39
N LEU A 89 12.60 -9.22 -1.19
CA LEU A 89 12.53 -10.64 -0.86
C LEU A 89 11.54 -11.37 -1.78
N GLU A 90 10.35 -10.82 -1.98
CA GLU A 90 9.29 -11.43 -2.78
C GLU A 90 9.56 -11.30 -4.29
N VAL A 91 10.09 -10.15 -4.73
CA VAL A 91 10.47 -9.93 -6.14
C VAL A 91 11.52 -10.91 -6.63
N ASN A 92 12.47 -11.26 -5.76
CA ASN A 92 13.60 -12.14 -6.12
C ASN A 92 13.29 -13.64 -5.94
N ARG A 93 12.22 -14.01 -5.29
CA ARG A 93 11.80 -15.42 -5.16
C ARG A 93 11.27 -15.97 -6.49
N PRO A 94 11.37 -17.29 -6.73
CA PRO A 94 10.90 -17.91 -7.99
C PRO A 94 9.46 -17.56 -8.35
N HIS A 95 8.55 -17.47 -7.35
CA HIS A 95 7.15 -17.14 -7.57
C HIS A 95 6.92 -15.68 -7.98
N GLY A 96 7.79 -14.75 -7.55
CA GLY A 96 7.66 -13.31 -7.84
C GLY A 96 8.48 -12.82 -9.03
N LYS A 97 9.51 -13.57 -9.42
CA LYS A 97 10.46 -13.16 -10.45
C LYS A 97 9.76 -12.94 -11.81
N GLY A 98 9.94 -11.75 -12.36
CA GLY A 98 9.31 -11.35 -13.63
C GLY A 98 7.83 -11.00 -13.56
N LYS A 99 7.22 -11.08 -12.37
CA LYS A 99 5.80 -10.76 -12.12
C LYS A 99 5.60 -9.53 -11.26
N LEU A 100 6.57 -9.25 -10.39
CA LEU A 100 6.49 -8.19 -9.40
C LEU A 100 7.51 -7.09 -9.66
N HIS A 101 7.14 -5.87 -9.28
CA HIS A 101 8.03 -4.72 -9.27
C HIS A 101 8.53 -4.44 -7.86
N LEU A 102 9.77 -3.97 -7.76
CA LEU A 102 10.40 -3.66 -6.48
C LEU A 102 9.83 -2.35 -5.92
N ILE A 103 9.38 -2.38 -4.67
CA ILE A 103 9.01 -1.18 -3.93
C ILE A 103 10.21 -0.22 -3.89
N PRO A 104 10.07 1.05 -4.33
CA PRO A 104 11.18 2.01 -4.42
C PRO A 104 11.83 2.33 -3.08
N LYS A 105 11.06 2.24 -2.00
CA LYS A 105 11.53 2.35 -0.62
C LYS A 105 10.73 1.42 0.27
N ASN A 106 11.42 0.60 1.03
CA ASN A 106 10.79 -0.34 1.95
C ASN A 106 11.43 -0.27 3.36
N PRO A 107 11.13 0.76 4.17
CA PRO A 107 11.58 0.86 5.56
C PRO A 107 10.63 0.12 6.52
N TYR A 108 10.12 -1.05 6.14
CA TYR A 108 9.12 -1.83 6.89
C TYR A 108 7.78 -1.13 7.10
N TRP A 109 7.40 -0.25 6.17
CA TRP A 109 6.08 0.37 6.18
C TRP A 109 4.99 -0.61 5.75
N ILE A 110 3.76 -0.36 6.23
CA ILE A 110 2.58 -1.08 5.76
C ILE A 110 2.28 -0.77 4.30
N SER A 111 1.59 -1.68 3.63
CA SER A 111 1.31 -1.60 2.19
C SER A 111 0.64 -0.28 1.77
N GLY A 112 -0.31 0.22 2.56
CA GLY A 112 -0.98 1.51 2.29
C GLY A 112 0.00 2.69 2.33
N ASN A 113 0.87 2.74 3.33
CA ASN A 113 1.87 3.81 3.45
C ASN A 113 2.88 3.76 2.29
N VAL A 114 3.27 2.56 1.86
CA VAL A 114 4.13 2.40 0.68
C VAL A 114 3.43 2.87 -0.59
N ALA A 115 2.14 2.58 -0.75
CA ALA A 115 1.35 3.05 -1.89
C ALA A 115 1.34 4.59 -1.96
N PHE A 116 1.07 5.26 -0.83
CA PHE A 116 1.13 6.72 -0.75
C PHE A 116 2.53 7.28 -1.09
N TRP A 117 3.58 6.71 -0.50
CA TRP A 117 4.96 7.11 -0.80
C TRP A 117 5.26 7.01 -2.29
N THR A 118 4.88 5.89 -2.91
CA THR A 118 5.16 5.64 -4.32
C THR A 118 4.39 6.59 -5.22
N ALA A 119 3.15 6.96 -4.89
CA ALA A 119 2.41 8.00 -5.61
C ALA A 119 3.19 9.32 -5.65
N GLY A 120 3.80 9.70 -4.52
CA GLY A 120 4.71 10.85 -4.45
C GLY A 120 5.99 10.66 -5.27
N VAL A 121 6.58 9.45 -5.30
CA VAL A 121 7.74 9.11 -6.16
C VAL A 121 7.39 9.25 -7.64
N HIS A 122 6.19 8.87 -8.03
CA HIS A 122 5.70 9.02 -9.40
C HIS A 122 5.45 10.48 -9.81
N GLY A 123 5.57 11.44 -8.88
CA GLY A 123 5.51 12.88 -9.16
C GLY A 123 4.14 13.50 -9.03
N HIS A 124 3.17 12.82 -8.41
CA HIS A 124 1.88 13.42 -8.10
C HIS A 124 2.03 14.49 -7.03
N ARG A 125 1.40 15.67 -7.27
CA ARG A 125 1.34 16.77 -6.31
C ARG A 125 0.16 16.63 -5.36
N ASN A 126 -0.98 16.19 -5.88
CA ASN A 126 -2.20 16.00 -5.11
C ASN A 126 -2.43 14.50 -4.92
N ILE A 127 -2.42 14.06 -3.68
CA ILE A 127 -2.64 12.66 -3.31
C ILE A 127 -3.82 12.60 -2.34
N TYR A 128 -4.90 11.96 -2.75
CA TYR A 128 -6.09 11.77 -1.94
C TYR A 128 -6.08 10.40 -1.27
N LEU A 129 -6.46 10.36 -0.01
CA LEU A 129 -6.52 9.15 0.78
C LEU A 129 -7.99 8.71 0.93
N ILE A 130 -8.27 7.45 0.62
CA ILE A 130 -9.61 6.86 0.70
C ILE A 130 -9.49 5.56 1.50
N GLY A 131 -10.22 5.44 2.61
CA GLY A 131 -10.14 4.27 3.48
C GLY A 131 -8.82 4.16 4.28
N TYR A 132 -8.19 5.30 4.58
CA TYR A 132 -7.02 5.41 5.48
C TYR A 132 -7.48 5.89 6.85
N ASP A 133 -8.19 5.05 7.58
CA ASP A 133 -8.92 5.49 8.76
C ASP A 133 -8.02 5.81 9.94
N PHE A 134 -6.89 5.13 10.11
CA PHE A 134 -5.88 5.37 11.16
C PHE A 134 -6.47 5.61 12.56
N ARG A 135 -7.56 4.94 12.89
CA ARG A 135 -8.21 5.07 14.19
C ARG A 135 -8.27 3.71 14.90
N GLU A 136 -8.40 3.76 16.21
CA GLU A 136 -8.78 2.60 16.99
C GLU A 136 -10.22 2.22 16.70
N TYR A 137 -10.50 0.94 16.78
CA TYR A 137 -11.82 0.36 16.62
C TYR A 137 -12.20 -0.38 17.89
N GLY A 138 -13.42 -0.20 18.35
CA GLY A 138 -13.96 -0.92 19.50
C GLY A 138 -14.06 -2.43 19.21
N LYS A 139 -14.19 -3.22 20.27
CA LYS A 139 -14.41 -4.66 20.16
C LYS A 139 -15.64 -4.95 19.29
N GLY A 140 -15.48 -5.75 18.25
CA GLY A 140 -16.54 -6.09 17.31
C GLY A 140 -16.82 -5.05 16.23
N GLU A 141 -16.12 -3.90 16.22
CA GLU A 141 -16.18 -2.98 15.08
C GLU A 141 -15.37 -3.50 13.90
N LEU A 142 -15.86 -3.24 12.70
CA LEU A 142 -15.16 -3.57 11.46
C LEU A 142 -13.97 -2.61 11.28
N ASN A 143 -12.76 -3.13 11.32
CA ASN A 143 -11.53 -2.35 11.14
C ASN A 143 -10.93 -2.46 9.72
N ASN A 144 -11.43 -3.41 8.94
CA ASN A 144 -11.01 -3.65 7.57
C ASN A 144 -12.20 -4.22 6.78
N ILE A 145 -12.43 -3.75 5.57
CA ILE A 145 -13.55 -4.21 4.74
C ILE A 145 -13.48 -5.72 4.46
N TYR A 146 -12.26 -6.28 4.45
CA TYR A 146 -12.02 -7.72 4.18
C TYR A 146 -11.84 -8.54 5.47
N GLN A 147 -12.19 -7.98 6.64
CA GLN A 147 -12.14 -8.71 7.90
C GLN A 147 -12.92 -10.04 7.77
N ASP A 148 -12.39 -11.08 8.42
CA ASP A 148 -12.94 -12.45 8.40
C ASP A 148 -12.96 -13.12 7.02
N THR A 149 -12.19 -12.60 6.08
CA THR A 149 -11.92 -13.25 4.80
C THR A 149 -10.50 -13.83 4.74
N ASP A 150 -10.18 -14.57 3.68
CA ASP A 150 -8.84 -15.13 3.47
C ASP A 150 -7.73 -14.09 3.67
N ASN A 151 -6.76 -14.43 4.51
CA ASN A 151 -5.62 -13.59 4.95
C ASN A 151 -5.98 -12.43 5.90
N TYR A 152 -7.23 -12.28 6.32
CA TYR A 152 -7.71 -11.24 7.24
C TYR A 152 -8.50 -11.84 8.40
N GLY A 153 -7.80 -12.41 9.39
CA GLY A 153 -8.41 -12.79 10.67
C GLY A 153 -8.72 -11.57 11.54
N GLU A 154 -9.45 -11.78 12.61
CA GLU A 154 -9.72 -10.76 13.63
C GLU A 154 -8.40 -10.21 14.20
N ARG A 155 -8.21 -8.90 14.13
CA ARG A 155 -7.05 -8.21 14.72
C ARG A 155 -7.50 -7.41 15.93
N ASN A 156 -7.22 -7.94 17.10
CA ASN A 156 -7.54 -7.34 18.40
C ASN A 156 -6.35 -6.55 18.98
N ASN A 157 -5.63 -5.74 18.19
CA ASN A 157 -4.44 -5.09 18.70
C ASN A 157 -4.41 -3.59 18.39
N ASP A 158 -4.89 -2.79 19.33
CA ASP A 158 -5.00 -1.33 19.23
C ASP A 158 -3.65 -0.64 19.00
N SER A 159 -2.56 -1.17 19.55
CA SER A 159 -1.21 -0.63 19.40
C SER A 159 -0.67 -0.63 17.94
N ILE A 160 -1.27 -1.41 17.04
CA ILE A 160 -0.85 -1.47 15.63
C ILE A 160 -1.18 -0.18 14.90
N PHE A 161 -2.31 0.45 15.19
CA PHE A 161 -2.76 1.66 14.50
C PHE A 161 -1.88 2.86 14.81
N ASP A 162 -1.43 3.00 16.05
CA ASP A 162 -0.46 4.03 16.43
C ASP A 162 0.85 3.90 15.65
N GLY A 163 1.33 2.67 15.46
CA GLY A 163 2.49 2.37 14.64
C GLY A 163 2.30 2.79 13.18
N TRP A 164 1.13 2.54 12.59
CA TRP A 164 0.82 2.91 11.22
C TRP A 164 0.71 4.42 11.03
N LEU A 165 0.05 5.11 11.95
CA LEU A 165 -0.06 6.55 11.95
C LEU A 165 1.31 7.21 12.14
N LYS A 166 2.17 6.67 13.03
CA LYS A 166 3.54 7.14 13.19
C LYS A 166 4.33 7.00 11.91
N GLN A 167 4.28 5.86 11.24
CA GLN A 167 4.93 5.66 9.93
C GLN A 167 4.48 6.72 8.92
N PHE A 168 3.17 6.98 8.86
CA PHE A 168 2.60 7.97 7.94
C PHE A 168 3.10 9.38 8.24
N ARG A 169 3.13 9.79 9.51
CA ARG A 169 3.68 11.09 9.95
C ARG A 169 5.16 11.24 9.60
N ASP A 170 5.95 10.19 9.83
CA ASP A 170 7.38 10.22 9.51
C ASP A 170 7.61 10.33 7.99
N MET A 171 6.75 9.71 7.21
CA MET A 171 6.75 9.77 5.76
C MET A 171 6.43 11.18 5.24
N LEU A 172 5.44 11.86 5.81
CA LEU A 172 5.11 13.26 5.48
C LEU A 172 6.27 14.21 5.75
N LYS A 173 7.01 13.98 6.84
CA LYS A 173 8.23 14.78 7.14
C LYS A 173 9.32 14.62 6.08
N MET A 174 9.43 13.43 5.49
CA MET A 174 10.42 13.16 4.44
C MET A 174 10.00 13.69 3.07
N ARG A 175 8.70 13.99 2.88
CA ARG A 175 8.14 14.51 1.62
C ARG A 175 7.29 15.76 1.85
N PRO A 176 7.91 16.89 2.24
CA PRO A 176 7.19 18.12 2.59
C PRO A 176 6.48 18.79 1.38
N TYR A 177 6.69 18.31 0.16
CA TYR A 177 6.13 18.91 -1.06
C TYR A 177 4.90 18.15 -1.62
N VAL A 178 4.42 17.13 -0.93
CA VAL A 178 3.20 16.42 -1.28
C VAL A 178 2.05 17.03 -0.48
N ASN A 179 1.06 17.57 -1.19
CA ASN A 179 -0.17 18.12 -0.61
C ASN A 179 -1.23 17.02 -0.44
#